data_9149daca930c730108f4d6b2e7e51170
#
_entry.id   9149daca930c730108f4d6b2e7e51170
#
_cell.length_a   1.000
_cell.length_b   1.000
_cell.length_c   1.000
_cell.angle_alpha   90.00
_cell.angle_beta   90.00
_cell.angle_gamma   90.00
#
_symmetry.space_group_name_H-M   'P 1'
#
loop_
_entity.id
_entity.type
_entity.pdbx_description
1 polymer ?
#
loop_
_entity_poly.entity_id
_entity_poly.type
_entity_poly.pdbx_seq_one_letter_code
_entity_poly.pdbx_strand_id
1 'polypeptide(L)'
;MRPFRHRRLTAVVTLAALLITAAPPAAASAGDDKQHRSGYHRVGYFTQWGIYGRAFPVKKLDTSGAASRLTHINYAFGNVSEDGRCYVDGGPGEGDAWADYQRPVPAEESVDGVADAPGQALNGNFNQLAKLKAKHPKLQVLISLGGWSWSTYFSNAARTDASRKAFVASCIDLYLKGNLPGSPGAGAGVFDGIDLDWEWPNWDGEPGNVIRPEDRENFTKLLAEFRRQLDAHGRKTRTHHPLTAFLPANPATMDAGYEGRKIFTYLDFATVQGYDFHGGWDAKTNQQSALRVPTGSPDNPDFSVEVAVDGWIARGAPRGKLVLGIPYYGRGWTGITGGGNGLFQPATGPAPATFEAGNEDYKKLKTLAGNGFTVHRDLRAGHAWLFDGTTLWTYDDPAVVLQKTLYIRRAGLGGAMVWSLDGDDDNATLTRTIDLGLTTW
;
A
#
# COMPACT_ATOMS: atom_id res chain seq x y z
N MET A 1 78.37 59.36 -13.42
CA MET A 1 77.16 58.78 -12.98
C MET A 1 76.30 58.47 -14.18
N ARG A 2 76.16 57.22 -14.56
CA ARG A 2 75.38 56.78 -15.73
C ARG A 2 74.29 55.79 -15.22
N PRO A 3 73.02 55.87 -15.75
CA PRO A 3 71.95 55.03 -15.27
C PRO A 3 71.94 53.67 -16.00
N PHE A 4 71.64 52.65 -15.22
CA PHE A 4 71.45 51.27 -15.69
C PHE A 4 70.15 51.07 -16.49
N ARG A 5 70.29 50.40 -17.66
CA ARG A 5 69.19 49.99 -18.51
C ARG A 5 68.68 48.64 -18.04
N HIS A 6 67.39 48.56 -17.71
CA HIS A 6 66.71 47.29 -17.47
C HIS A 6 66.33 46.63 -18.83
N ARG A 7 66.87 45.45 -19.09
CA ARG A 7 66.41 44.53 -20.13
C ARG A 7 65.21 43.77 -19.62
N ARG A 8 64.10 43.88 -20.32
CA ARG A 8 62.90 43.01 -20.12
C ARG A 8 63.16 41.71 -20.88
N LEU A 9 63.18 40.55 -20.14
CA LEU A 9 63.09 39.22 -20.71
C LEU A 9 61.58 38.91 -20.87
N THR A 10 61.17 38.65 -22.09
CA THR A 10 59.85 38.17 -22.42
C THR A 10 59.91 36.64 -22.40
N ALA A 11 59.30 36.01 -21.39
CA ALA A 11 59.11 34.56 -21.33
C ALA A 11 57.88 34.19 -22.17
N VAL A 12 58.10 33.45 -23.23
CA VAL A 12 57.03 32.81 -24.02
C VAL A 12 56.63 31.52 -23.29
N VAL A 13 55.42 31.50 -22.71
CA VAL A 13 54.81 30.32 -22.15
C VAL A 13 54.01 29.64 -23.26
N THR A 14 54.50 28.50 -23.73
CA THR A 14 53.78 27.63 -24.67
C THR A 14 52.78 26.80 -23.90
N LEU A 15 51.49 27.15 -24.05
CA LEU A 15 50.38 26.37 -23.45
C LEU A 15 50.10 25.17 -24.35
N ALA A 16 50.47 23.96 -23.91
CA ALA A 16 50.07 22.72 -24.55
C ALA A 16 48.62 22.39 -24.10
N ALA A 17 47.65 22.57 -24.98
CA ALA A 17 46.27 22.18 -24.77
C ALA A 17 46.16 20.63 -24.90
N LEU A 18 46.01 19.94 -23.78
CA LEU A 18 45.55 18.56 -23.80
C LEU A 18 44.05 18.55 -24.13
N LEU A 19 43.71 18.10 -25.32
CA LEU A 19 42.35 17.75 -25.73
C LEU A 19 41.98 16.44 -25.03
N ILE A 20 41.30 16.52 -23.86
CA ILE A 20 40.58 15.41 -23.29
C ILE A 20 39.29 15.28 -24.08
N THR A 21 39.21 14.32 -24.99
CA THR A 21 37.96 13.89 -25.61
C THR A 21 37.09 13.20 -24.55
N ALA A 22 36.24 13.93 -23.86
CA ALA A 22 35.18 13.36 -23.09
C ALA A 22 34.20 12.66 -24.04
N ALA A 23 34.07 11.34 -23.92
CA ALA A 23 33.00 10.61 -24.58
C ALA A 23 31.66 11.21 -24.10
N PRO A 24 30.68 11.45 -24.99
CA PRO A 24 29.38 11.94 -24.57
C PRO A 24 28.75 10.86 -23.64
N PRO A 25 28.08 11.27 -22.55
CA PRO A 25 27.29 10.33 -21.77
C PRO A 25 26.27 9.69 -22.71
N ALA A 26 26.16 8.36 -22.65
CA ALA A 26 25.16 7.63 -23.41
C ALA A 26 23.80 8.29 -23.16
N ALA A 27 23.19 8.79 -24.22
CA ALA A 27 21.86 9.38 -24.17
C ALA A 27 20.90 8.28 -23.67
N ALA A 28 20.44 8.39 -22.42
CA ALA A 28 19.29 7.65 -21.95
C ALA A 28 18.17 7.94 -22.95
N SER A 29 17.58 6.89 -23.53
CA SER A 29 16.62 7.02 -24.60
C SER A 29 15.42 7.84 -24.10
N ALA A 30 15.14 8.95 -24.75
CA ALA A 30 13.99 9.81 -24.46
C ALA A 30 12.62 9.11 -24.69
N GLY A 31 12.64 7.82 -25.03
CA GLY A 31 11.47 6.95 -25.15
C GLY A 31 10.95 6.40 -23.82
N ASP A 32 11.86 6.11 -22.85
CA ASP A 32 11.46 5.57 -21.55
C ASP A 32 10.84 6.62 -20.63
N ASP A 33 11.24 7.88 -20.76
CA ASP A 33 10.77 8.94 -19.87
C ASP A 33 9.31 9.39 -20.14
N LYS A 34 8.76 9.13 -21.35
CA LYS A 34 7.37 9.43 -21.68
C LYS A 34 6.40 8.33 -21.23
N GLN A 35 6.86 7.09 -21.11
CA GLN A 35 6.03 5.97 -20.69
C GLN A 35 5.84 5.96 -19.15
N HIS A 36 6.80 6.51 -18.39
CA HIS A 36 6.70 6.65 -16.94
C HIS A 36 5.78 7.80 -16.46
N ARG A 37 5.51 8.80 -17.29
CA ARG A 37 4.72 9.98 -16.88
C ARG A 37 3.20 9.78 -16.77
N SER A 38 2.65 8.70 -17.31
CA SER A 38 1.20 8.40 -17.26
C SER A 38 0.85 7.07 -16.58
N GLY A 39 1.83 6.33 -16.04
CA GLY A 39 1.71 4.92 -15.67
C GLY A 39 1.84 4.58 -14.19
N TYR A 40 1.94 5.54 -13.25
CA TYR A 40 2.02 5.23 -11.83
C TYR A 40 0.73 4.60 -11.32
N HIS A 41 0.85 3.46 -10.62
CA HIS A 41 -0.25 2.89 -9.86
C HIS A 41 -0.59 3.81 -8.68
N ARG A 42 -1.88 4.05 -8.48
CA ARG A 42 -2.44 4.72 -7.31
C ARG A 42 -3.51 3.78 -6.77
N VAL A 43 -3.10 2.96 -5.80
CA VAL A 43 -3.90 1.88 -5.24
C VAL A 43 -4.47 2.32 -3.90
N GLY A 44 -5.76 2.12 -3.65
CA GLY A 44 -6.35 2.41 -2.36
C GLY A 44 -7.08 1.20 -1.80
N TYR A 45 -6.79 0.83 -0.55
CA TYR A 45 -7.58 -0.18 0.14
C TYR A 45 -8.92 0.42 0.60
N PHE A 46 -10.02 -0.24 0.20
CA PHE A 46 -11.36 0.04 0.71
C PHE A 46 -11.74 -1.06 1.69
N THR A 47 -12.01 -0.67 2.93
CA THR A 47 -12.34 -1.60 4.01
C THR A 47 -13.82 -1.97 3.95
N GLN A 48 -14.13 -3.27 3.88
CA GLN A 48 -15.48 -3.84 3.88
C GLN A 48 -16.34 -3.28 5.03
N TRP A 49 -15.75 -3.20 6.23
CA TRP A 49 -16.38 -2.73 7.47
C TRP A 49 -16.44 -1.21 7.59
N GLY A 50 -15.87 -0.46 6.66
CA GLY A 50 -15.89 1.01 6.67
C GLY A 50 -17.27 1.59 6.65
N ILE A 51 -18.28 0.87 6.15
CA ILE A 51 -19.69 1.29 6.12
C ILE A 51 -20.35 1.38 7.50
N TYR A 52 -19.77 0.76 8.52
CA TYR A 52 -20.32 0.77 9.89
C TYR A 52 -19.85 2.00 10.70
N GLY A 53 -19.14 1.81 11.80
CA GLY A 53 -18.72 2.88 12.70
C GLY A 53 -17.91 4.01 12.05
N ARG A 54 -17.23 3.74 10.92
CA ARG A 54 -16.50 4.76 10.15
C ARG A 54 -17.38 5.57 9.20
N ALA A 55 -18.61 5.12 8.93
CA ALA A 55 -19.58 5.75 8.04
C ALA A 55 -18.99 6.13 6.66
N PHE A 56 -18.23 5.20 6.09
CA PHE A 56 -17.52 5.37 4.82
C PHE A 56 -18.06 4.42 3.73
N PRO A 57 -19.27 4.69 3.18
CA PRO A 57 -19.81 3.94 2.05
C PRO A 57 -18.99 4.23 0.77
N VAL A 58 -19.07 3.32 -0.20
CA VAL A 58 -18.36 3.44 -1.51
C VAL A 58 -18.62 4.79 -2.20
N LYS A 59 -19.81 5.37 -2.03
CA LYS A 59 -20.17 6.72 -2.51
C LYS A 59 -19.15 7.80 -2.10
N LYS A 60 -18.54 7.69 -0.91
CA LYS A 60 -17.52 8.65 -0.45
C LYS A 60 -16.34 8.74 -1.39
N LEU A 61 -15.96 7.66 -2.06
CA LEU A 61 -14.88 7.66 -3.06
C LEU A 61 -15.19 8.56 -4.25
N ASP A 62 -16.45 8.57 -4.69
CA ASP A 62 -16.91 9.45 -5.77
C ASP A 62 -17.02 10.90 -5.32
N THR A 63 -17.72 11.14 -4.21
CA THR A 63 -18.04 12.50 -3.74
C THR A 63 -16.83 13.28 -3.24
N SER A 64 -15.82 12.60 -2.65
CA SER A 64 -14.53 13.23 -2.29
C SER A 64 -13.62 13.50 -3.49
N GLY A 65 -13.92 12.86 -4.62
CA GLY A 65 -13.10 12.85 -5.84
C GLY A 65 -11.89 11.92 -5.75
N ALA A 66 -11.83 11.01 -4.79
CA ALA A 66 -10.77 10.00 -4.69
C ALA A 66 -10.80 9.04 -5.90
N ALA A 67 -11.98 8.53 -6.28
CA ALA A 67 -12.13 7.56 -7.37
C ALA A 67 -11.54 8.04 -8.71
N SER A 68 -11.64 9.34 -9.01
CA SER A 68 -11.07 9.91 -10.26
C SER A 68 -9.53 9.98 -10.26
N ARG A 69 -8.89 9.78 -9.10
CA ARG A 69 -7.43 9.85 -8.91
C ARG A 69 -6.79 8.49 -8.72
N LEU A 70 -7.57 7.49 -8.33
CA LEU A 70 -7.09 6.13 -8.17
C LEU A 70 -7.03 5.41 -9.52
N THR A 71 -6.10 4.46 -9.63
CA THR A 71 -6.05 3.49 -10.71
C THR A 71 -6.64 2.16 -10.30
N HIS A 72 -6.51 1.82 -9.01
CA HIS A 72 -6.98 0.57 -8.43
C HIS A 72 -7.62 0.79 -7.06
N ILE A 73 -8.62 -0.01 -6.77
CA ILE A 73 -9.14 -0.24 -5.42
C ILE A 73 -8.87 -1.70 -5.07
N ASN A 74 -8.18 -1.94 -3.95
CA ASN A 74 -8.13 -3.25 -3.32
C ASN A 74 -9.25 -3.32 -2.28
N TYR A 75 -10.22 -4.18 -2.51
CA TYR A 75 -11.32 -4.40 -1.56
C TYR A 75 -10.87 -5.35 -0.46
N ALA A 76 -10.85 -4.90 0.76
CA ALA A 76 -10.36 -5.61 1.93
C ALA A 76 -11.54 -6.10 2.78
N PHE A 77 -11.77 -7.41 2.92
CA PHE A 77 -11.01 -8.53 2.38
C PHE A 77 -11.93 -9.68 1.95
N GLY A 78 -11.39 -10.59 1.17
CA GLY A 78 -11.91 -11.94 1.02
C GLY A 78 -11.15 -12.91 1.92
N ASN A 79 -11.80 -13.96 2.41
CA ASN A 79 -11.20 -14.89 3.35
C ASN A 79 -10.85 -16.24 2.71
N VAL A 80 -9.97 -16.99 3.39
CA VAL A 80 -9.52 -18.34 3.04
C VAL A 80 -10.00 -19.31 4.10
N SER A 81 -10.81 -20.31 3.72
CA SER A 81 -11.31 -21.33 4.63
C SER A 81 -10.24 -22.35 5.02
N GLU A 82 -10.46 -23.11 6.09
CA GLU A 82 -9.56 -24.15 6.58
C GLU A 82 -9.24 -25.21 5.52
N ASP A 83 -10.21 -25.56 4.67
CA ASP A 83 -10.04 -26.50 3.56
C ASP A 83 -9.43 -25.85 2.30
N GLY A 84 -8.98 -24.60 2.41
CA GLY A 84 -8.28 -23.86 1.35
C GLY A 84 -9.19 -23.45 0.18
N ARG A 85 -10.29 -22.75 0.47
CA ARG A 85 -11.17 -22.13 -0.51
C ARG A 85 -11.35 -20.65 -0.23
N CYS A 86 -11.56 -19.86 -1.29
CA CYS A 86 -12.13 -18.53 -1.13
C CYS A 86 -13.58 -18.61 -0.70
N TYR A 87 -14.01 -17.78 0.23
CA TYR A 87 -15.40 -17.67 0.63
C TYR A 87 -15.74 -16.25 1.11
N VAL A 88 -17.02 -15.92 1.11
CA VAL A 88 -17.58 -14.62 1.54
C VAL A 88 -18.64 -14.77 2.62
N ASP A 89 -19.03 -16.01 2.94
CA ASP A 89 -20.09 -16.31 3.89
C ASP A 89 -19.47 -16.92 5.16
N GLY A 90 -19.62 -16.23 6.27
CA GLY A 90 -19.07 -16.60 7.55
C GLY A 90 -19.74 -15.81 8.66
N GLY A 91 -19.53 -16.23 9.90
CA GLY A 91 -19.97 -15.49 11.08
C GLY A 91 -19.10 -14.25 11.33
N PRO A 92 -19.37 -13.51 12.40
CA PRO A 92 -18.57 -12.36 12.80
C PRO A 92 -17.07 -12.75 12.91
N GLY A 93 -16.22 -11.99 12.19
CA GLY A 93 -14.78 -12.25 12.12
C GLY A 93 -14.33 -13.23 11.03
N GLU A 94 -15.26 -13.88 10.32
CA GLU A 94 -14.92 -14.84 9.24
C GLU A 94 -15.29 -14.32 7.84
N GLY A 95 -16.26 -13.41 7.75
CA GLY A 95 -16.73 -12.79 6.52
C GLY A 95 -17.86 -11.82 6.82
N ASP A 96 -18.29 -11.05 5.81
CA ASP A 96 -19.43 -10.13 5.95
C ASP A 96 -20.22 -10.06 4.64
N ALA A 97 -20.92 -11.15 4.34
CA ALA A 97 -21.79 -11.23 3.17
C ALA A 97 -22.86 -10.12 3.15
N TRP A 98 -23.28 -9.65 4.34
CA TRP A 98 -24.21 -8.53 4.46
C TRP A 98 -23.62 -7.25 3.89
N ALA A 99 -22.44 -6.84 4.33
CA ALA A 99 -21.77 -5.65 3.81
C ALA A 99 -21.40 -5.82 2.34
N ASP A 100 -20.92 -7.02 1.96
CA ASP A 100 -20.41 -7.31 0.63
C ASP A 100 -21.49 -7.21 -0.45
N TYR A 101 -22.58 -7.98 -0.34
CA TYR A 101 -23.53 -8.12 -1.46
C TYR A 101 -24.99 -8.30 -1.06
N GLN A 102 -25.33 -8.33 0.24
CA GLN A 102 -26.71 -8.57 0.67
C GLN A 102 -27.44 -7.32 1.15
N ARG A 103 -26.74 -6.35 1.75
CA ARG A 103 -27.30 -5.13 2.33
C ARG A 103 -27.94 -4.26 1.25
N PRO A 104 -29.26 -3.98 1.30
CA PRO A 104 -29.85 -2.99 0.42
C PRO A 104 -29.28 -1.59 0.74
N VAL A 105 -28.75 -0.90 -0.26
CA VAL A 105 -28.15 0.42 -0.11
C VAL A 105 -29.18 1.50 -0.43
N PRO A 106 -29.46 2.43 0.50
CA PRO A 106 -30.41 3.49 0.26
C PRO A 106 -29.85 4.56 -0.69
N ALA A 107 -30.72 5.39 -1.27
CA ALA A 107 -30.33 6.37 -2.29
C ALA A 107 -29.26 7.36 -1.82
N GLU A 108 -29.30 7.77 -0.57
CA GLU A 108 -28.33 8.70 0.04
C GLU A 108 -26.93 8.12 0.14
N GLU A 109 -26.79 6.80 0.26
CA GLU A 109 -25.49 6.11 0.28
C GLU A 109 -25.09 5.53 -1.09
N SER A 110 -26.00 5.51 -2.06
CA SER A 110 -25.74 4.94 -3.38
C SER A 110 -24.90 5.88 -4.25
N VAL A 111 -23.93 5.32 -4.98
CA VAL A 111 -23.02 6.05 -5.87
C VAL A 111 -23.77 6.84 -6.95
N ASP A 112 -24.83 6.28 -7.50
CA ASP A 112 -25.66 6.91 -8.54
C ASP A 112 -26.89 7.65 -7.99
N GLY A 113 -27.09 7.64 -6.66
CA GLY A 113 -28.23 8.25 -6.01
C GLY A 113 -29.53 7.44 -6.13
N VAL A 114 -29.48 6.20 -6.64
CA VAL A 114 -30.62 5.30 -6.78
C VAL A 114 -30.51 4.18 -5.75
N ALA A 115 -31.55 4.02 -4.91
CA ALA A 115 -31.60 2.93 -3.94
C ALA A 115 -31.62 1.56 -4.61
N ASP A 116 -31.10 0.56 -3.90
CA ASP A 116 -31.18 -0.82 -4.35
C ASP A 116 -32.67 -1.27 -4.34
N ALA A 117 -33.09 -1.95 -5.40
CA ALA A 117 -34.46 -2.43 -5.53
C ALA A 117 -34.70 -3.71 -4.71
N PRO A 118 -35.88 -3.88 -4.12
CA PRO A 118 -36.22 -5.14 -3.46
C PRO A 118 -36.06 -6.35 -4.38
N GLY A 119 -35.32 -7.37 -3.93
CA GLY A 119 -35.12 -8.61 -4.68
C GLY A 119 -34.11 -8.54 -5.83
N GLN A 120 -33.38 -7.43 -5.99
CA GLN A 120 -32.25 -7.41 -6.95
C GLN A 120 -31.15 -8.40 -6.54
N ALA A 121 -30.45 -8.95 -7.51
CA ALA A 121 -29.50 -10.05 -7.30
C ALA A 121 -28.17 -9.62 -6.64
N LEU A 122 -27.79 -8.36 -6.74
CA LEU A 122 -26.54 -7.80 -6.19
C LEU A 122 -26.86 -6.51 -5.45
N ASN A 123 -26.47 -6.45 -4.17
CA ASN A 123 -26.58 -5.29 -3.30
C ASN A 123 -25.21 -4.94 -2.69
N GLY A 124 -25.20 -4.19 -1.60
CA GLY A 124 -24.03 -3.94 -0.76
C GLY A 124 -22.88 -3.24 -1.46
N ASN A 125 -21.71 -3.38 -0.88
CA ASN A 125 -20.48 -2.78 -1.40
C ASN A 125 -20.17 -3.21 -2.85
N PHE A 126 -20.45 -4.48 -3.20
CA PHE A 126 -20.15 -4.99 -4.55
C PHE A 126 -21.01 -4.29 -5.60
N ASN A 127 -22.31 -4.08 -5.34
CA ASN A 127 -23.17 -3.30 -6.24
C ASN A 127 -22.67 -1.84 -6.35
N GLN A 128 -22.29 -1.24 -5.23
CA GLN A 128 -21.80 0.13 -5.23
C GLN A 128 -20.45 0.26 -5.96
N LEU A 129 -19.56 -0.72 -5.89
CA LEU A 129 -18.33 -0.78 -6.68
C LEU A 129 -18.61 -0.93 -8.17
N ALA A 130 -19.61 -1.74 -8.56
CA ALA A 130 -20.04 -1.84 -9.97
C ALA A 130 -20.56 -0.47 -10.49
N LYS A 131 -21.39 0.23 -9.69
CA LYS A 131 -21.85 1.59 -10.00
C LYS A 131 -20.68 2.59 -10.08
N LEU A 132 -19.70 2.48 -9.19
CA LEU A 132 -18.51 3.34 -9.20
C LEU A 132 -17.68 3.13 -10.46
N LYS A 133 -17.45 1.87 -10.87
CA LYS A 133 -16.75 1.54 -12.12
C LYS A 133 -17.48 2.06 -13.35
N ALA A 134 -18.81 2.03 -13.37
CA ALA A 134 -19.59 2.61 -14.45
C ALA A 134 -19.36 4.12 -14.61
N LYS A 135 -19.17 4.86 -13.50
CA LYS A 135 -18.80 6.30 -13.50
C LYS A 135 -17.31 6.53 -13.81
N HIS A 136 -16.44 5.60 -13.41
CA HIS A 136 -14.98 5.68 -13.53
C HIS A 136 -14.43 4.48 -14.30
N PRO A 137 -14.64 4.37 -15.62
CA PRO A 137 -14.39 3.13 -16.39
C PRO A 137 -12.90 2.74 -16.52
N LYS A 138 -11.97 3.60 -16.09
CA LYS A 138 -10.54 3.29 -16.01
C LYS A 138 -10.12 2.72 -14.66
N LEU A 139 -10.99 2.81 -13.66
CA LEU A 139 -10.73 2.31 -12.31
C LEU A 139 -10.87 0.80 -12.30
N GLN A 140 -9.84 0.10 -11.83
CA GLN A 140 -9.87 -1.35 -11.60
C GLN A 140 -10.15 -1.65 -10.13
N VAL A 141 -10.88 -2.71 -9.87
CA VAL A 141 -11.18 -3.19 -8.51
C VAL A 141 -10.66 -4.61 -8.37
N LEU A 142 -9.77 -4.82 -7.41
CA LEU A 142 -9.24 -6.13 -7.06
C LEU A 142 -9.82 -6.58 -5.74
N ILE A 143 -10.15 -7.88 -5.63
CA ILE A 143 -10.38 -8.47 -4.31
C ILE A 143 -9.02 -8.75 -3.67
N SER A 144 -8.80 -8.20 -2.47
CA SER A 144 -7.65 -8.56 -1.65
C SER A 144 -8.02 -9.71 -0.73
N LEU A 145 -7.20 -10.75 -0.73
CA LEU A 145 -7.44 -11.98 0.01
C LEU A 145 -6.52 -12.01 1.23
N GLY A 146 -7.07 -12.15 2.43
CA GLY A 146 -6.31 -12.32 3.66
C GLY A 146 -6.26 -11.08 4.55
N GLY A 147 -5.15 -10.33 4.51
CA GLY A 147 -4.83 -9.32 5.50
C GLY A 147 -4.41 -9.94 6.83
N TRP A 148 -4.17 -9.11 7.84
CA TRP A 148 -3.69 -9.55 9.15
C TRP A 148 -4.56 -10.65 9.75
N SER A 149 -5.88 -10.43 9.82
CA SER A 149 -6.80 -11.33 10.54
C SER A 149 -7.22 -12.59 9.74
N TRP A 150 -7.09 -12.59 8.40
CA TRP A 150 -7.59 -13.67 7.55
C TRP A 150 -6.49 -14.41 6.78
N SER A 151 -5.25 -14.33 7.26
CA SER A 151 -4.12 -15.10 6.72
C SER A 151 -3.98 -16.51 7.27
N THR A 152 -4.86 -16.92 8.19
CA THR A 152 -4.75 -18.15 8.98
C THR A 152 -4.51 -19.40 8.14
N TYR A 153 -5.21 -19.57 7.02
CA TYR A 153 -5.21 -20.83 6.27
C TYR A 153 -4.53 -20.76 4.90
N PHE A 154 -3.82 -19.69 4.56
CA PHE A 154 -3.08 -19.63 3.31
C PHE A 154 -2.08 -20.77 3.12
N SER A 155 -1.38 -21.16 4.21
CA SER A 155 -0.43 -22.25 4.17
C SER A 155 -1.10 -23.59 3.83
N ASN A 156 -2.38 -23.83 4.25
CA ASN A 156 -3.17 -24.97 3.82
C ASN A 156 -3.51 -24.91 2.34
N ALA A 157 -3.99 -23.75 1.86
CA ALA A 157 -4.35 -23.53 0.48
C ALA A 157 -3.14 -23.67 -0.47
N ALA A 158 -1.95 -23.21 -0.01
CA ALA A 158 -0.73 -23.20 -0.81
C ALA A 158 0.04 -24.54 -0.83
N ARG A 159 -0.26 -25.46 0.07
CA ARG A 159 0.58 -26.61 0.42
C ARG A 159 0.86 -27.57 -0.74
N THR A 160 -0.18 -28.00 -1.45
CA THR A 160 -0.07 -29.01 -2.51
C THR A 160 -0.52 -28.46 -3.85
N ASP A 161 -0.14 -29.11 -4.95
CA ASP A 161 -0.62 -28.76 -6.30
C ASP A 161 -2.16 -28.84 -6.38
N ALA A 162 -2.76 -29.87 -5.77
CA ALA A 162 -4.22 -30.03 -5.73
C ALA A 162 -4.90 -28.91 -4.93
N SER A 163 -4.39 -28.57 -3.73
CA SER A 163 -4.96 -27.49 -2.91
C SER A 163 -4.83 -26.12 -3.59
N ARG A 164 -3.67 -25.81 -4.19
CA ARG A 164 -3.49 -24.55 -4.96
C ARG A 164 -4.48 -24.43 -6.12
N LYS A 165 -4.62 -25.51 -6.92
CA LYS A 165 -5.58 -25.54 -8.04
C LYS A 165 -7.01 -25.29 -7.59
N ALA A 166 -7.40 -25.92 -6.52
CA ALA A 166 -8.74 -25.83 -5.97
C ALA A 166 -9.01 -24.45 -5.34
N PHE A 167 -8.05 -23.90 -4.59
CA PHE A 167 -8.12 -22.56 -4.02
C PHE A 167 -8.28 -21.50 -5.10
N VAL A 168 -7.37 -21.49 -6.07
CA VAL A 168 -7.40 -20.50 -7.15
C VAL A 168 -8.70 -20.61 -7.97
N ALA A 169 -9.17 -21.84 -8.27
CA ALA A 169 -10.42 -22.04 -8.96
C ALA A 169 -11.61 -21.48 -8.21
N SER A 170 -11.66 -21.68 -6.87
CA SER A 170 -12.74 -21.13 -6.03
C SER A 170 -12.72 -19.60 -5.98
N CYS A 171 -11.56 -18.96 -5.92
CA CYS A 171 -11.46 -17.49 -5.93
C CYS A 171 -11.92 -16.89 -7.29
N ILE A 172 -11.50 -17.48 -8.39
CA ILE A 172 -11.97 -17.05 -9.72
C ILE A 172 -13.48 -17.27 -9.88
N ASP A 173 -13.99 -18.38 -9.40
CA ASP A 173 -15.42 -18.68 -9.47
C ASP A 173 -16.25 -17.70 -8.66
N LEU A 174 -15.83 -17.46 -7.42
CA LEU A 174 -16.53 -16.57 -6.49
C LEU A 174 -16.49 -15.11 -6.95
N TYR A 175 -15.29 -14.57 -7.23
CA TYR A 175 -15.12 -13.14 -7.42
C TYR A 175 -15.10 -12.70 -8.88
N LEU A 176 -14.41 -13.40 -9.80
CA LEU A 176 -14.33 -12.95 -11.19
C LEU A 176 -15.53 -13.40 -12.02
N LYS A 177 -16.04 -14.62 -11.80
CA LYS A 177 -17.30 -15.06 -12.41
C LYS A 177 -18.52 -14.58 -11.63
N GLY A 178 -18.32 -14.12 -10.39
CA GLY A 178 -19.37 -13.55 -9.55
C GLY A 178 -20.39 -14.56 -9.05
N ASN A 179 -20.02 -15.82 -8.88
CA ASN A 179 -20.88 -16.87 -8.36
C ASN A 179 -21.04 -16.77 -6.84
N LEU A 180 -21.71 -15.71 -6.39
CA LEU A 180 -21.96 -15.45 -4.97
C LEU A 180 -22.97 -16.45 -4.40
N PRO A 181 -22.84 -16.87 -3.12
CA PRO A 181 -23.84 -17.72 -2.45
C PRO A 181 -25.25 -17.13 -2.56
N GLY A 182 -26.18 -17.93 -3.08
CA GLY A 182 -27.57 -17.49 -3.31
C GLY A 182 -27.80 -16.60 -4.54
N SER A 183 -26.73 -16.09 -5.20
CA SER A 183 -26.84 -15.17 -6.33
C SER A 183 -25.79 -15.47 -7.41
N PRO A 184 -25.86 -16.65 -8.08
CA PRO A 184 -24.88 -17.07 -9.08
C PRO A 184 -24.76 -16.05 -10.21
N GLY A 185 -23.52 -15.65 -10.55
CA GLY A 185 -23.23 -14.70 -11.61
C GLY A 185 -23.51 -13.23 -11.29
N ALA A 186 -24.16 -12.92 -10.17
CA ALA A 186 -24.55 -11.53 -9.84
C ALA A 186 -23.34 -10.61 -9.64
N GLY A 187 -22.22 -11.13 -9.11
CA GLY A 187 -20.98 -10.37 -8.89
C GLY A 187 -20.07 -10.26 -10.12
N ALA A 188 -20.47 -10.78 -11.28
CA ALA A 188 -19.62 -10.75 -12.48
C ALA A 188 -19.30 -9.31 -12.91
N GLY A 189 -17.98 -9.03 -13.13
CA GLY A 189 -17.51 -7.70 -13.53
C GLY A 189 -17.32 -6.70 -12.40
N VAL A 190 -17.60 -7.05 -11.14
CA VAL A 190 -17.27 -6.22 -9.98
C VAL A 190 -15.74 -6.18 -9.84
N PHE A 191 -15.09 -7.34 -9.79
CA PHE A 191 -13.66 -7.45 -9.62
C PHE A 191 -12.95 -7.71 -10.96
N ASP A 192 -11.84 -6.99 -11.17
CA ASP A 192 -11.00 -7.10 -12.35
C ASP A 192 -9.83 -8.07 -12.15
N GLY A 193 -9.41 -8.28 -10.91
CA GLY A 193 -8.25 -9.10 -10.57
C GLY A 193 -8.22 -9.48 -9.09
N ILE A 194 -7.07 -10.03 -8.69
CA ILE A 194 -6.85 -10.57 -7.35
C ILE A 194 -5.58 -9.97 -6.76
N ASP A 195 -5.67 -9.54 -5.51
CA ASP A 195 -4.56 -9.15 -4.66
C ASP A 195 -4.37 -10.22 -3.57
N LEU A 196 -3.13 -10.62 -3.27
CA LEU A 196 -2.81 -11.57 -2.21
C LEU A 196 -2.16 -10.84 -1.05
N ASP A 197 -2.86 -10.82 0.06
CA ASP A 197 -2.41 -10.22 1.31
C ASP A 197 -2.19 -11.33 2.36
N TRP A 198 -1.20 -12.20 2.10
CA TRP A 198 -0.81 -13.25 3.04
C TRP A 198 0.24 -12.73 4.02
N GLU A 199 -0.12 -12.56 5.29
CA GLU A 199 0.72 -12.02 6.36
C GLU A 199 1.04 -13.09 7.42
N TRP A 200 2.17 -13.90 7.31
CA TRP A 200 3.17 -13.90 6.23
C TRP A 200 3.56 -15.34 5.87
N PRO A 201 3.96 -15.64 4.64
CA PRO A 201 4.51 -16.96 4.34
C PRO A 201 5.73 -17.26 5.19
N ASN A 202 5.75 -18.43 5.87
CA ASN A 202 6.86 -18.90 6.70
C ASN A 202 7.39 -17.90 7.74
N TRP A 203 6.51 -17.03 8.27
CA TRP A 203 6.85 -16.04 9.31
C TRP A 203 5.66 -15.77 10.21
N ASP A 204 5.95 -15.30 11.43
CA ASP A 204 4.90 -14.95 12.38
C ASP A 204 4.03 -13.79 11.85
N GLY A 205 2.73 -13.96 11.98
CA GLY A 205 1.69 -12.96 11.73
C GLY A 205 0.70 -12.95 12.91
N GLU A 206 -0.61 -12.87 12.60
CA GLU A 206 -1.64 -13.00 13.64
C GLU A 206 -1.52 -14.34 14.38
N PRO A 207 -1.63 -14.34 15.71
CA PRO A 207 -1.62 -15.58 16.50
C PRO A 207 -2.68 -16.57 16.01
N GLY A 208 -2.26 -17.79 15.73
CA GLY A 208 -3.13 -18.85 15.18
C GLY A 208 -2.94 -19.11 13.69
N ASN A 209 -2.16 -18.29 12.99
CA ASN A 209 -1.82 -18.56 11.60
C ASN A 209 -1.07 -19.89 11.44
N VAL A 210 -1.46 -20.66 10.42
CA VAL A 210 -0.74 -21.89 10.05
C VAL A 210 0.52 -21.51 9.30
N ILE A 211 1.68 -21.88 9.81
CA ILE A 211 3.01 -21.55 9.28
C ILE A 211 3.77 -22.82 8.96
N ARG A 212 4.42 -22.87 7.79
CA ARG A 212 5.26 -24.00 7.37
C ARG A 212 6.55 -23.51 6.69
N PRO A 213 7.69 -24.20 6.88
CA PRO A 213 8.93 -23.83 6.19
C PRO A 213 8.82 -23.82 4.67
N GLU A 214 7.94 -24.65 4.09
CA GLU A 214 7.70 -24.75 2.66
C GLU A 214 6.90 -23.58 2.09
N ASP A 215 6.34 -22.72 2.93
CA ASP A 215 5.46 -21.62 2.49
C ASP A 215 6.20 -20.63 1.59
N ARG A 216 7.50 -20.48 1.77
CA ARG A 216 8.36 -19.68 0.88
C ARG A 216 8.27 -20.11 -0.59
N GLU A 217 8.43 -21.40 -0.85
CA GLU A 217 8.29 -21.95 -2.21
C GLU A 217 6.83 -22.06 -2.62
N ASN A 218 5.96 -22.42 -1.67
CA ASN A 218 4.54 -22.59 -1.92
C ASN A 218 3.88 -21.27 -2.30
N PHE A 219 4.32 -20.13 -1.78
CA PHE A 219 3.85 -18.81 -2.23
C PHE A 219 4.16 -18.58 -3.71
N THR A 220 5.40 -18.86 -4.15
CA THR A 220 5.77 -18.76 -5.57
C THR A 220 4.93 -19.69 -6.44
N LYS A 221 4.70 -20.93 -6.01
CA LYS A 221 3.88 -21.91 -6.73
C LYS A 221 2.39 -21.49 -6.76
N LEU A 222 1.92 -20.86 -5.70
CA LEU A 222 0.56 -20.31 -5.63
C LEU A 222 0.37 -19.17 -6.63
N LEU A 223 1.31 -18.23 -6.67
CA LEU A 223 1.29 -17.15 -7.67
C LEU A 223 1.33 -17.68 -9.10
N ALA A 224 2.16 -18.69 -9.37
CA ALA A 224 2.19 -19.36 -10.68
C ALA A 224 0.84 -19.96 -11.06
N GLU A 225 0.15 -20.60 -10.11
CA GLU A 225 -1.15 -21.19 -10.36
C GLU A 225 -2.24 -20.13 -10.54
N PHE A 226 -2.23 -19.04 -9.75
CA PHE A 226 -3.10 -17.88 -9.98
C PHE A 226 -2.90 -17.33 -11.39
N ARG A 227 -1.67 -17.04 -11.80
CA ARG A 227 -1.38 -16.48 -13.13
C ARG A 227 -1.87 -17.42 -14.23
N ARG A 228 -1.63 -18.72 -14.09
CA ARG A 228 -2.07 -19.74 -15.07
C ARG A 228 -3.60 -19.76 -15.24
N GLN A 229 -4.35 -19.75 -14.13
CA GLN A 229 -5.82 -19.79 -14.20
C GLN A 229 -6.42 -18.45 -14.60
N LEU A 230 -5.86 -17.32 -14.13
CA LEU A 230 -6.28 -15.97 -14.53
C LEU A 230 -6.07 -15.76 -16.05
N ASP A 231 -4.93 -16.21 -16.59
CA ASP A 231 -4.69 -16.16 -18.04
C ASP A 231 -5.66 -17.05 -18.83
N ALA A 232 -5.98 -18.23 -18.29
CA ALA A 232 -6.96 -19.11 -18.92
C ALA A 232 -8.38 -18.50 -18.91
N HIS A 233 -8.75 -17.80 -17.83
CA HIS A 233 -10.00 -17.05 -17.74
C HIS A 233 -9.97 -15.83 -18.68
N GLY A 234 -8.88 -15.07 -18.65
CA GLY A 234 -8.68 -13.88 -19.49
C GLY A 234 -8.74 -14.17 -20.99
N ARG A 235 -8.24 -15.33 -21.45
CA ARG A 235 -8.41 -15.76 -22.87
C ARG A 235 -9.87 -15.94 -23.25
N LYS A 236 -10.74 -16.36 -22.32
CA LYS A 236 -12.19 -16.53 -22.58
C LYS A 236 -12.92 -15.18 -22.57
N THR A 237 -12.55 -14.30 -21.65
CA THR A 237 -13.17 -12.99 -21.47
C THR A 237 -12.53 -11.89 -22.34
N ARG A 238 -11.37 -12.16 -22.94
CA ARG A 238 -10.54 -11.19 -23.69
C ARG A 238 -10.07 -10.02 -22.80
N THR A 239 -9.80 -10.31 -21.54
CA THR A 239 -9.40 -9.32 -20.53
C THR A 239 -8.17 -9.83 -19.78
N HIS A 240 -7.19 -8.95 -19.53
CA HIS A 240 -6.13 -9.24 -18.59
C HIS A 240 -6.66 -9.05 -17.16
N HIS A 241 -6.47 -10.03 -16.30
CA HIS A 241 -6.84 -9.97 -14.89
C HIS A 241 -5.56 -9.73 -14.05
N PRO A 242 -5.41 -8.56 -13.43
CA PRO A 242 -4.25 -8.28 -12.58
C PRO A 242 -4.11 -9.28 -11.43
N LEU A 243 -2.86 -9.63 -11.13
CA LEU A 243 -2.46 -10.38 -9.95
C LEU A 243 -1.43 -9.55 -9.20
N THR A 244 -1.75 -9.16 -7.98
CA THR A 244 -0.88 -8.36 -7.11
C THR A 244 -0.66 -9.07 -5.77
N ALA A 245 0.28 -8.55 -4.97
CA ALA A 245 0.47 -9.04 -3.61
C ALA A 245 0.97 -7.90 -2.71
N PHE A 246 0.60 -7.96 -1.43
CA PHE A 246 1.17 -7.16 -0.37
C PHE A 246 2.44 -7.83 0.18
N LEU A 247 3.50 -7.06 0.35
CA LEU A 247 4.82 -7.55 0.71
C LEU A 247 5.34 -6.85 1.99
N PRO A 248 6.03 -7.59 2.90
CA PRO A 248 6.52 -7.05 4.16
C PRO A 248 7.64 -6.02 3.99
N ALA A 249 7.81 -5.19 5.03
CA ALA A 249 8.93 -4.26 5.15
C ALA A 249 10.17 -4.90 5.78
N ASN A 250 10.00 -5.92 6.62
CA ASN A 250 11.07 -6.54 7.39
C ASN A 250 11.96 -7.44 6.51
N PRO A 251 13.28 -7.16 6.38
CA PRO A 251 14.19 -7.98 5.60
C PRO A 251 14.24 -9.46 6.04
N ALA A 252 14.10 -9.74 7.33
CA ALA A 252 14.07 -11.13 7.82
C ALA A 252 12.82 -11.88 7.32
N THR A 253 11.66 -11.24 7.34
CA THR A 253 10.42 -11.80 6.77
C THR A 253 10.55 -12.00 5.25
N MET A 254 11.21 -11.06 4.54
CA MET A 254 11.48 -11.20 3.11
C MET A 254 12.31 -12.45 2.81
N ASP A 255 13.36 -12.73 3.60
CA ASP A 255 14.24 -13.89 3.39
C ASP A 255 13.55 -15.20 3.77
N ALA A 256 12.77 -15.19 4.83
CA ALA A 256 12.05 -16.38 5.29
C ALA A 256 10.93 -16.80 4.35
N GLY A 257 10.14 -15.84 3.87
CA GLY A 257 8.85 -16.09 3.21
C GLY A 257 8.85 -16.00 1.68
N TYR A 258 9.89 -15.46 1.04
CA TYR A 258 9.78 -15.11 -0.37
C TYR A 258 10.99 -15.53 -1.22
N GLU A 259 10.74 -15.99 -2.43
CA GLU A 259 11.79 -16.32 -3.41
C GLU A 259 12.16 -15.10 -4.28
N GLY A 260 12.27 -13.93 -3.70
CA GLY A 260 12.78 -12.70 -4.30
C GLY A 260 12.28 -12.46 -5.74
N ARG A 261 13.22 -12.45 -6.71
CA ARG A 261 12.91 -12.17 -8.12
C ARG A 261 11.83 -13.08 -8.72
N LYS A 262 11.70 -14.34 -8.26
CA LYS A 262 10.80 -15.32 -8.89
C LYS A 262 9.34 -14.91 -8.79
N ILE A 263 8.91 -14.33 -7.66
CA ILE A 263 7.51 -13.93 -7.49
C ILE A 263 7.08 -12.87 -8.50
N PHE A 264 7.98 -11.96 -8.88
CA PHE A 264 7.71 -10.89 -9.85
C PHE A 264 7.55 -11.39 -11.30
N THR A 265 7.82 -12.67 -11.58
CA THR A 265 7.48 -13.29 -12.87
C THR A 265 5.96 -13.41 -13.05
N TYR A 266 5.22 -13.56 -11.96
CA TYR A 266 3.78 -13.82 -11.97
C TYR A 266 2.95 -12.59 -11.62
N LEU A 267 3.49 -11.69 -10.79
CA LEU A 267 2.83 -10.47 -10.36
C LEU A 267 2.87 -9.37 -11.44
N ASP A 268 1.77 -8.66 -11.60
CA ASP A 268 1.73 -7.42 -12.37
C ASP A 268 2.48 -6.32 -11.62
N PHE A 269 2.20 -6.14 -10.35
CA PHE A 269 2.96 -5.33 -9.40
C PHE A 269 2.80 -5.90 -7.97
N ALA A 270 3.54 -5.35 -7.02
CA ALA A 270 3.40 -5.67 -5.61
C ALA A 270 3.38 -4.39 -4.78
N THR A 271 2.53 -4.35 -3.76
CA THR A 271 2.50 -3.26 -2.78
C THR A 271 3.45 -3.59 -1.64
N VAL A 272 4.27 -2.64 -1.23
CA VAL A 272 5.27 -2.82 -0.18
C VAL A 272 4.84 -2.08 1.06
N GLN A 273 4.80 -2.76 2.20
CA GLN A 273 4.53 -2.15 3.50
C GLN A 273 5.47 -0.96 3.74
N GLY A 274 4.89 0.22 3.96
CA GLY A 274 5.63 1.44 4.27
C GLY A 274 5.16 2.07 5.58
N TYR A 275 4.66 1.23 6.51
CA TYR A 275 4.05 1.63 7.77
C TYR A 275 4.11 0.49 8.79
N ASP A 276 3.63 0.77 10.02
CA ASP A 276 3.68 -0.14 11.16
C ASP A 276 5.10 -0.58 11.54
N PHE A 277 6.07 0.31 11.32
CA PHE A 277 7.44 0.09 11.75
C PHE A 277 7.55 0.11 13.27
N HIS A 278 6.81 1.00 13.91
CA HIS A 278 6.70 1.18 15.35
C HIS A 278 5.27 1.55 15.74
N GLY A 279 4.87 1.19 16.96
CA GLY A 279 3.53 1.45 17.47
C GLY A 279 3.41 1.25 18.97
N GLY A 280 2.21 1.35 19.52
CA GLY A 280 1.94 1.25 20.95
C GLY A 280 2.37 -0.07 21.63
N TRP A 281 2.84 -1.03 20.87
CA TRP A 281 3.51 -2.27 21.34
C TRP A 281 4.96 -2.05 21.74
N ASP A 282 5.60 -0.95 21.32
CA ASP A 282 6.96 -0.62 21.70
C ASP A 282 6.95 0.18 23.01
N ALA A 283 7.93 -0.11 23.88
CA ALA A 283 8.09 0.59 25.16
C ALA A 283 8.56 2.05 25.03
N LYS A 284 9.03 2.42 23.83
CA LYS A 284 9.49 3.79 23.50
C LYS A 284 8.79 4.28 22.24
N THR A 285 8.56 5.57 22.19
CA THR A 285 8.06 6.23 21.01
C THR A 285 9.07 6.18 19.87
N ASN A 286 8.61 5.90 18.65
CA ASN A 286 9.42 5.97 17.43
C ASN A 286 8.50 6.31 16.23
N GLN A 287 8.96 6.12 15.00
CA GLN A 287 8.26 6.48 13.78
C GLN A 287 7.63 5.27 13.10
N GLN A 288 6.33 5.35 12.80
CA GLN A 288 5.64 4.22 12.16
C GLN A 288 5.88 4.10 10.65
N SER A 289 6.31 5.16 9.98
CA SER A 289 6.29 5.21 8.49
C SER A 289 7.35 6.15 7.91
N ALA A 290 8.45 6.39 8.65
CA ALA A 290 9.51 7.29 8.19
C ALA A 290 10.07 6.88 6.81
N LEU A 291 10.30 7.86 5.94
CA LEU A 291 10.92 7.61 4.63
C LEU A 291 12.34 7.09 4.79
N ARG A 292 13.10 7.64 5.74
CA ARG A 292 14.47 7.24 6.13
C ARG A 292 14.55 7.01 7.61
N VAL A 293 15.54 6.23 8.02
CA VAL A 293 15.80 6.03 9.45
C VAL A 293 16.02 7.41 10.13
N PRO A 294 15.23 7.72 11.17
CA PRO A 294 15.34 9.00 11.87
C PRO A 294 16.69 9.18 12.56
N THR A 295 17.20 10.41 12.56
CA THR A 295 18.45 10.73 13.27
C THR A 295 18.26 10.54 14.77
N GLY A 296 19.14 9.74 15.38
CA GLY A 296 19.08 9.46 16.80
C GLY A 296 18.11 8.34 17.19
N SER A 297 17.60 7.57 16.22
CA SER A 297 16.84 6.36 16.54
C SER A 297 17.68 5.44 17.45
N PRO A 298 17.10 4.92 18.55
CA PRO A 298 17.78 4.00 19.44
C PRO A 298 17.88 2.58 18.85
N ASP A 299 17.13 2.29 17.80
CA ASP A 299 17.05 0.98 17.20
C ASP A 299 18.11 0.81 16.11
N ASN A 300 18.75 -0.36 16.05
CA ASN A 300 19.77 -0.67 15.05
C ASN A 300 19.81 -2.19 14.76
N PRO A 301 19.41 -2.65 13.56
CA PRO A 301 18.87 -1.82 12.47
C PRO A 301 17.47 -1.31 12.77
N ASP A 302 17.16 -0.09 12.31
CA ASP A 302 15.81 0.46 12.37
C ASP A 302 15.11 0.32 11.01
N PHE A 303 13.78 0.40 11.04
CA PHE A 303 12.94 0.32 9.85
C PHE A 303 12.76 1.69 9.21
N SER A 304 12.62 1.68 7.90
CA SER A 304 12.15 2.83 7.12
C SER A 304 11.64 2.36 5.75
N VAL A 305 10.96 3.25 5.04
CA VAL A 305 10.55 3.00 3.66
C VAL A 305 11.74 2.65 2.76
N GLU A 306 12.87 3.37 2.89
CA GLU A 306 14.08 3.08 2.10
C GLU A 306 14.63 1.67 2.41
N VAL A 307 14.67 1.28 3.67
CA VAL A 307 15.11 -0.07 4.08
C VAL A 307 14.23 -1.15 3.45
N ALA A 308 12.90 -0.97 3.50
CA ALA A 308 11.95 -1.91 2.91
C ALA A 308 12.11 -2.02 1.38
N VAL A 309 12.17 -0.89 0.69
CA VAL A 309 12.29 -0.85 -0.78
C VAL A 309 13.63 -1.40 -1.25
N ASP A 310 14.74 -0.97 -0.63
CA ASP A 310 16.09 -1.45 -0.97
C ASP A 310 16.25 -2.94 -0.64
N GLY A 311 15.60 -3.41 0.42
CA GLY A 311 15.51 -4.82 0.76
C GLY A 311 14.91 -5.67 -0.38
N TRP A 312 13.81 -5.24 -0.98
CA TRP A 312 13.20 -5.91 -2.13
C TRP A 312 14.05 -5.80 -3.40
N ILE A 313 14.62 -4.62 -3.67
CA ILE A 313 15.49 -4.41 -4.84
C ILE A 313 16.73 -5.31 -4.76
N ALA A 314 17.35 -5.43 -3.58
CA ALA A 314 18.49 -6.32 -3.36
C ALA A 314 18.15 -7.80 -3.63
N ARG A 315 16.87 -8.19 -3.44
CA ARG A 315 16.35 -9.52 -3.73
C ARG A 315 15.86 -9.68 -5.18
N GLY A 316 16.13 -8.69 -6.03
CA GLY A 316 15.86 -8.74 -7.48
C GLY A 316 14.47 -8.31 -7.90
N ALA A 317 13.72 -7.61 -7.04
CA ALA A 317 12.45 -7.00 -7.43
C ALA A 317 12.67 -5.90 -8.48
N PRO A 318 11.92 -5.91 -9.59
CA PRO A 318 11.94 -4.82 -10.56
C PRO A 318 11.34 -3.55 -9.92
N ARG A 319 12.08 -2.43 -9.94
CA ARG A 319 11.65 -1.17 -9.32
C ARG A 319 10.24 -0.74 -9.76
N GLY A 320 9.96 -0.79 -11.06
CA GLY A 320 8.65 -0.42 -11.61
C GLY A 320 7.49 -1.33 -11.21
N LYS A 321 7.75 -2.46 -10.57
CA LYS A 321 6.71 -3.35 -9.99
C LYS A 321 6.52 -3.15 -8.49
N LEU A 322 7.30 -2.30 -7.83
CA LEU A 322 7.16 -1.99 -6.41
C LEU A 322 6.29 -0.74 -6.24
N VAL A 323 5.17 -0.87 -5.55
CA VAL A 323 4.21 0.19 -5.23
C VAL A 323 4.28 0.46 -3.74
N LEU A 324 4.67 1.69 -3.35
CA LEU A 324 4.96 2.03 -1.96
C LEU A 324 3.68 2.21 -1.14
N GLY A 325 3.58 1.53 0.01
CA GLY A 325 2.54 1.71 1.02
C GLY A 325 2.69 3.01 1.81
N ILE A 326 1.59 3.73 1.98
CA ILE A 326 1.48 4.99 2.72
C ILE A 326 0.28 4.89 3.66
N PRO A 327 0.45 5.15 4.98
CA PRO A 327 -0.65 5.05 5.93
C PRO A 327 -1.55 6.30 5.88
N TYR A 328 -2.87 6.11 5.97
CA TYR A 328 -3.84 7.17 6.22
C TYR A 328 -4.28 7.19 7.69
N TYR A 329 -3.42 6.72 8.55
CA TYR A 329 -3.58 6.68 10.01
C TYR A 329 -2.25 6.97 10.68
N GLY A 330 -2.30 7.16 11.99
CA GLY A 330 -1.12 7.29 12.84
C GLY A 330 -1.06 6.24 13.92
N ARG A 331 0.16 5.97 14.41
CA ARG A 331 0.40 5.19 15.62
C ARG A 331 0.69 6.11 16.80
N GLY A 332 0.17 5.77 17.97
CA GLY A 332 0.24 6.65 19.12
C GLY A 332 0.59 5.98 20.43
N TRP A 333 1.30 6.72 21.28
CA TRP A 333 1.69 6.34 22.64
C TRP A 333 1.23 7.39 23.64
N THR A 334 0.97 6.97 24.87
CA THR A 334 0.62 7.84 25.98
C THR A 334 1.50 7.59 27.21
N GLY A 335 1.38 8.47 28.22
CA GLY A 335 2.16 8.38 29.46
C GLY A 335 3.64 8.69 29.25
N ILE A 336 3.96 9.53 28.29
CA ILE A 336 5.33 9.99 28.01
C ILE A 336 5.72 11.02 29.07
N THR A 337 6.86 10.80 29.76
CA THR A 337 7.36 11.67 30.83
C THR A 337 8.70 12.30 30.53
N GLY A 338 9.37 11.94 29.44
CA GLY A 338 10.74 12.33 29.13
C GLY A 338 10.94 13.76 28.62
N GLY A 339 9.86 14.49 28.32
CA GLY A 339 9.95 15.88 27.83
C GLY A 339 10.45 15.98 26.36
N GLY A 340 11.01 17.15 26.02
CA GLY A 340 11.50 17.45 24.67
C GLY A 340 10.37 17.50 23.63
N ASN A 341 10.54 16.81 22.51
CA ASN A 341 9.53 16.68 21.46
C ASN A 341 8.77 15.33 21.52
N GLY A 342 8.95 14.56 22.60
CA GLY A 342 8.29 13.28 22.85
C GLY A 342 8.85 12.09 22.06
N LEU A 343 9.78 12.29 21.11
CA LEU A 343 10.35 11.21 20.31
C LEU A 343 11.44 10.45 21.06
N PHE A 344 11.49 9.12 20.88
CA PHE A 344 12.42 8.19 21.54
C PHE A 344 12.34 8.16 23.07
N GLN A 345 11.17 8.50 23.60
CA GLN A 345 10.92 8.53 25.04
C GLN A 345 10.19 7.27 25.53
N PRO A 346 10.43 6.83 26.75
CA PRO A 346 9.60 5.80 27.37
C PRO A 346 8.13 6.23 27.40
N ALA A 347 7.25 5.27 27.13
CA ALA A 347 5.79 5.43 27.15
C ALA A 347 5.15 4.30 27.96
N THR A 348 3.93 4.52 28.44
CA THR A 348 3.20 3.52 29.24
C THR A 348 2.36 2.56 28.41
N GLY A 349 2.11 2.90 27.15
CA GLY A 349 1.35 2.07 26.22
C GLY A 349 0.70 2.85 25.08
N PRO A 350 -0.24 2.21 24.36
CA PRO A 350 -0.92 2.85 23.24
C PRO A 350 -1.81 4.01 23.66
N ALA A 351 -1.83 5.07 22.86
CA ALA A 351 -2.69 6.23 23.09
C ALA A 351 -4.18 5.86 22.89
N PRO A 352 -5.11 6.42 23.69
CA PRO A 352 -6.54 6.27 23.41
C PRO A 352 -6.92 6.82 22.04
N ALA A 353 -7.73 6.08 21.30
CA ALA A 353 -8.15 6.43 19.94
C ALA A 353 -9.62 6.10 19.68
N THR A 354 -10.14 6.47 18.50
CA THR A 354 -11.54 6.35 18.15
C THR A 354 -12.02 4.89 18.05
N PHE A 355 -11.22 4.02 17.41
CA PHE A 355 -11.61 2.63 17.15
C PHE A 355 -10.70 1.61 17.82
N GLU A 356 -9.39 1.84 17.80
CA GLU A 356 -8.39 0.92 18.31
C GLU A 356 -7.30 1.73 19.02
N ALA A 357 -7.02 1.42 20.29
CA ALA A 357 -5.97 2.11 21.04
C ALA A 357 -4.63 2.06 20.29
N GLY A 358 -3.97 3.21 20.18
CA GLY A 358 -2.72 3.35 19.44
C GLY A 358 -2.86 3.45 17.92
N ASN A 359 -4.09 3.48 17.39
CA ASN A 359 -4.35 3.59 15.96
C ASN A 359 -5.47 4.63 15.70
N GLU A 360 -5.14 5.75 15.08
CA GLU A 360 -6.10 6.83 14.81
C GLU A 360 -6.03 7.33 13.37
N ASP A 361 -7.19 7.56 12.75
CA ASP A 361 -7.29 8.02 11.37
C ASP A 361 -6.66 9.41 11.15
N TYR A 362 -6.02 9.61 9.99
CA TYR A 362 -5.48 10.92 9.59
C TYR A 362 -6.51 12.05 9.70
N LYS A 363 -7.75 11.80 9.23
CA LYS A 363 -8.85 12.80 9.30
C LYS A 363 -9.10 13.31 10.72
N LYS A 364 -8.83 12.51 11.74
CA LYS A 364 -8.91 12.87 13.15
C LYS A 364 -7.63 13.55 13.64
N LEU A 365 -6.47 12.95 13.34
CA LEU A 365 -5.17 13.47 13.79
C LEU A 365 -4.92 14.90 13.28
N LYS A 366 -5.27 15.20 12.04
CA LYS A 366 -5.12 16.57 11.51
C LYS A 366 -5.88 17.62 12.32
N THR A 367 -6.95 17.24 13.04
CA THR A 367 -7.72 18.18 13.87
C THR A 367 -7.07 18.47 15.22
N LEU A 368 -6.14 17.62 15.66
CA LEU A 368 -5.36 17.81 16.88
C LEU A 368 -4.24 18.82 16.69
N ALA A 369 -3.76 18.98 15.46
CA ALA A 369 -2.69 19.92 15.12
C ALA A 369 -3.10 21.36 15.48
N GLY A 370 -2.38 22.00 16.41
CA GLY A 370 -2.71 23.33 16.94
C GLY A 370 -3.84 23.37 17.99
N ASN A 371 -4.50 22.23 18.23
CA ASN A 371 -5.53 22.08 19.26
C ASN A 371 -5.01 21.21 20.41
N GLY A 372 -4.06 21.74 21.18
CA GLY A 372 -3.40 21.04 22.27
C GLY A 372 -2.14 20.26 21.87
N PHE A 373 -1.98 19.91 20.60
CA PHE A 373 -0.83 19.20 20.07
C PHE A 373 0.06 20.10 19.23
N THR A 374 1.38 20.05 19.49
CA THR A 374 2.40 20.66 18.63
C THR A 374 2.75 19.72 17.48
N VAL A 375 2.82 20.26 16.26
CA VAL A 375 3.28 19.51 15.08
C VAL A 375 4.79 19.57 15.00
N HIS A 376 5.42 18.42 14.94
CA HIS A 376 6.84 18.27 14.68
C HIS A 376 7.08 17.59 13.34
N ARG A 377 8.19 17.91 12.67
CA ARG A 377 8.62 17.27 11.41
C ARG A 377 10.11 17.07 11.38
N ASP A 378 10.54 15.90 10.93
CA ASP A 378 11.90 15.66 10.45
C ASP A 378 11.85 15.53 8.91
N LEU A 379 12.16 16.65 8.23
CA LEU A 379 12.14 16.68 6.75
C LEU A 379 13.26 15.83 6.14
N ARG A 380 14.33 15.54 6.89
CA ARG A 380 15.41 14.67 6.42
C ARG A 380 14.98 13.20 6.45
N ALA A 381 14.40 12.76 7.53
CA ALA A 381 13.86 11.40 7.64
C ALA A 381 12.50 11.24 6.97
N GLY A 382 11.81 12.34 6.65
CA GLY A 382 10.53 12.30 5.95
C GLY A 382 9.42 11.70 6.82
N HIS A 383 9.20 12.30 8.01
CA HIS A 383 8.10 11.95 8.89
C HIS A 383 7.60 13.15 9.70
N ALA A 384 6.38 13.01 10.24
CA ALA A 384 5.76 13.99 11.12
C ALA A 384 5.16 13.33 12.35
N TRP A 385 5.03 14.11 13.44
CA TRP A 385 4.34 13.67 14.65
C TRP A 385 3.70 14.84 15.38
N LEU A 386 2.71 14.51 16.20
CA LEU A 386 2.02 15.39 17.12
C LEU A 386 2.45 15.04 18.54
N PHE A 387 2.66 16.05 19.38
CA PHE A 387 2.99 15.87 20.79
C PHE A 387 2.32 16.93 21.65
N ASP A 388 1.67 16.53 22.77
CA ASP A 388 0.99 17.42 23.73
C ASP A 388 1.72 17.54 25.08
N GLY A 389 2.87 16.88 25.23
CA GLY A 389 3.62 16.77 26.48
C GLY A 389 3.53 15.39 27.14
N THR A 390 2.50 14.59 26.83
CA THR A 390 2.24 13.27 27.41
C THR A 390 1.85 12.21 26.39
N THR A 391 1.30 12.62 25.25
CA THR A 391 0.81 11.74 24.18
C THR A 391 1.48 12.13 22.85
N LEU A 392 1.96 11.14 22.12
CA LEU A 392 2.57 11.30 20.80
C LEU A 392 1.80 10.49 19.77
N TRP A 393 1.56 11.11 18.62
CA TRP A 393 1.03 10.44 17.41
C TRP A 393 1.98 10.64 16.25
N THR A 394 2.55 9.58 15.72
CA THR A 394 3.31 9.62 14.44
C THR A 394 2.37 9.36 13.29
N TYR A 395 2.44 10.14 12.22
CA TYR A 395 1.52 10.07 11.08
C TYR A 395 2.12 10.69 9.83
N ASP A 396 1.49 10.44 8.70
CA ASP A 396 1.84 11.10 7.43
C ASP A 396 0.88 12.28 7.18
N ASP A 397 1.42 13.48 7.14
CA ASP A 397 0.69 14.66 6.67
C ASP A 397 0.95 14.91 5.16
N PRO A 398 0.24 15.87 4.51
CA PRO A 398 0.46 16.13 3.08
C PRO A 398 1.91 16.44 2.70
N ALA A 399 2.70 17.05 3.59
CA ALA A 399 4.11 17.34 3.30
C ALA A 399 4.95 16.06 3.26
N VAL A 400 4.73 15.13 4.19
CA VAL A 400 5.39 13.82 4.22
C VAL A 400 4.93 12.97 3.03
N VAL A 401 3.63 12.93 2.74
CA VAL A 401 3.10 12.23 1.56
C VAL A 401 3.72 12.74 0.27
N LEU A 402 3.86 14.06 0.11
CA LEU A 402 4.53 14.64 -1.06
C LEU A 402 6.00 14.21 -1.14
N GLN A 403 6.75 14.17 -0.02
CA GLN A 403 8.12 13.67 -0.01
C GLN A 403 8.20 12.19 -0.43
N LYS A 404 7.26 11.35 0.01
CA LYS A 404 7.18 9.94 -0.40
C LYS A 404 6.88 9.80 -1.89
N THR A 405 6.01 10.63 -2.47
CA THR A 405 5.75 10.59 -3.92
C THR A 405 6.97 11.03 -4.74
N LEU A 406 7.72 12.02 -4.27
CA LEU A 406 8.99 12.43 -4.88
C LEU A 406 10.05 11.31 -4.81
N TYR A 407 10.07 10.56 -3.69
CA TYR A 407 10.93 9.38 -3.56
C TYR A 407 10.52 8.29 -4.56
N ILE A 408 9.22 7.95 -4.68
CA ILE A 408 8.70 6.99 -5.65
C ILE A 408 9.22 7.31 -7.05
N ARG A 409 9.13 8.56 -7.46
CA ARG A 409 9.60 8.99 -8.79
C ARG A 409 11.11 8.87 -8.96
N ARG A 410 11.88 9.36 -7.98
CA ARG A 410 13.37 9.31 -8.01
C ARG A 410 13.90 7.89 -7.99
N ALA A 411 13.27 7.01 -7.21
CA ALA A 411 13.65 5.61 -7.12
C ALA A 411 13.14 4.75 -8.28
N GLY A 412 12.30 5.32 -9.19
CA GLY A 412 11.72 4.60 -10.32
C GLY A 412 10.73 3.52 -9.91
N LEU A 413 9.99 3.72 -8.80
CA LEU A 413 8.99 2.77 -8.32
C LEU A 413 7.70 2.84 -9.15
N GLY A 414 6.87 1.80 -9.03
CA GLY A 414 5.64 1.66 -9.80
C GLY A 414 4.48 2.55 -9.36
N GLY A 415 4.52 3.13 -8.15
CA GLY A 415 3.45 3.98 -7.66
C GLY A 415 3.31 4.00 -6.15
N ALA A 416 2.12 4.40 -5.69
CA ALA A 416 1.73 4.44 -4.28
C ALA A 416 0.50 3.58 -4.00
N MET A 417 0.47 2.96 -2.84
CA MET A 417 -0.69 2.29 -2.25
C MET A 417 -1.03 2.94 -0.92
N VAL A 418 -2.29 2.96 -0.53
CA VAL A 418 -2.72 3.52 0.75
C VAL A 418 -3.55 2.54 1.57
N TRP A 419 -3.24 2.47 2.86
CA TRP A 419 -4.03 1.82 3.90
C TRP A 419 -4.49 2.88 4.91
N SER A 420 -5.78 3.19 5.00
CA SER A 420 -6.89 2.84 4.11
C SER A 420 -7.68 4.09 3.73
N LEU A 421 -8.45 4.03 2.67
CA LEU A 421 -9.15 5.18 2.08
C LEU A 421 -10.10 5.87 3.06
N ASP A 422 -10.68 5.15 3.99
CA ASP A 422 -11.57 5.65 5.03
C ASP A 422 -10.86 6.47 6.13
N GLY A 423 -9.53 6.41 6.18
CA GLY A 423 -8.71 7.27 7.06
C GLY A 423 -8.47 8.70 6.51
N ASP A 424 -8.66 8.92 5.19
CA ASP A 424 -8.56 10.26 4.60
C ASP A 424 -9.76 11.15 4.98
N ASP A 425 -9.62 12.43 4.77
CA ASP A 425 -10.73 13.37 5.02
C ASP A 425 -11.73 13.44 3.86
N ASP A 426 -12.87 14.11 4.09
CA ASP A 426 -13.95 14.25 3.11
C ASP A 426 -13.52 14.94 1.80
N ASN A 427 -12.38 15.61 1.78
CA ASN A 427 -11.79 16.24 0.59
C ASN A 427 -10.76 15.34 -0.11
N ALA A 428 -10.54 14.12 0.38
CA ALA A 428 -9.48 13.21 -0.08
C ALA A 428 -8.10 13.90 -0.14
N THR A 429 -7.72 14.60 0.93
CA THR A 429 -6.52 15.47 0.95
C THR A 429 -5.24 14.69 0.69
N LEU A 430 -5.05 13.52 1.33
CA LEU A 430 -3.84 12.71 1.11
C LEU A 430 -3.87 12.06 -0.27
N THR A 431 -5.02 11.55 -0.72
CA THR A 431 -5.20 10.97 -2.06
C THR A 431 -4.89 12.00 -3.16
N ARG A 432 -5.36 13.24 -3.00
CA ARG A 432 -5.03 14.36 -3.91
C ARG A 432 -3.55 14.68 -3.90
N THR A 433 -2.90 14.63 -2.74
CA THR A 433 -1.46 14.89 -2.62
C THR A 433 -0.65 13.83 -3.34
N ILE A 434 -1.04 12.55 -3.24
CA ILE A 434 -0.40 11.46 -3.99
C ILE A 434 -0.55 11.68 -5.49
N ASP A 435 -1.77 11.93 -5.96
CA ASP A 435 -2.04 12.18 -7.38
C ASP A 435 -1.20 13.35 -7.90
N LEU A 436 -1.21 14.49 -7.20
CA LEU A 436 -0.40 15.64 -7.52
C LEU A 436 1.09 15.30 -7.62
N GLY A 437 1.63 14.65 -6.59
CA GLY A 437 3.07 14.32 -6.52
C GLY A 437 3.52 13.31 -7.58
N LEU A 438 2.63 12.43 -8.07
CA LEU A 438 2.96 11.45 -9.10
C LEU A 438 2.71 11.93 -10.52
N THR A 439 1.86 12.95 -10.75
CA THR A 439 1.41 13.33 -12.10
C THR A 439 1.92 14.70 -12.59
N THR A 440 2.31 15.61 -11.70
CA THR A 440 2.50 17.05 -12.09
C THR A 440 3.94 17.53 -12.22
N TRP A 441 5.00 16.72 -12.15
CA TRP A 441 6.39 17.20 -12.28
C TRP A 441 7.17 16.54 -13.40
#